data_d77fbcad3590953223faecbb785a22d0
#
_entry.id   d77fbcad3590953223faecbb785a22d0
#
_cell.length_a   1.000
_cell.length_b   1.000
_cell.length_c   1.000
_cell.angle_alpha   90.00
_cell.angle_beta   90.00
_cell.angle_gamma   90.00
#
_symmetry.space_group_name_H-M   'P 1'
#
loop_
_entity.id
_entity.type
_entity.pdbx_description
1 polymer ?
#
loop_
_entity_poly.entity_id
_entity_poly.type
_entity_poly.pdbx_seq_one_letter_code
_entity_poly.pdbx_strand_id
1 'polypeptide(L)'
;EELSNPLPMWWVWGFYITCAFAFVYWLLYPAWPIGHMYTKGVPGLNTLTYTATSVDGKETQKTTHWNMRSKFMVEMNEHKAAQKQWFDKVAAMKYEDVSKDADLMQFVNSAGKTLFSDNCAPCHQAGGQGKVKFSPNLTDDHWQYGGTYEEIHTTLTAGRQGVMPSFKAVLSSDEIVQAANYVLSLSGEPHDADAAKAGDALFHGKAGCMACHGVDAKGMTAIGSANLTDKIWLWADVPNATTPEAKLEEVKSVLINGANKGVMPSWSARLKPEQIKLLTVYVHDSLGGGK
;
A
#
# COMPACT_ATOMS: atom_id res chain seq x y z
N GLU A 1 -26.40 -31.47 49.12
CA GLU A 1 -26.33 -30.41 50.14
C GLU A 1 -25.14 -29.50 49.82
N GLU A 2 -25.41 -28.25 49.48
CA GLU A 2 -24.34 -27.24 49.34
C GLU A 2 -23.85 -26.90 50.74
N LEU A 3 -22.57 -27.11 51.01
CA LEU A 3 -21.94 -26.73 52.27
C LEU A 3 -21.88 -25.20 52.33
N SER A 4 -22.71 -24.59 53.16
CA SER A 4 -22.70 -23.14 53.42
C SER A 4 -21.52 -22.78 54.34
N ASN A 5 -20.33 -22.74 53.77
CA ASN A 5 -19.15 -22.24 54.49
C ASN A 5 -19.10 -20.71 54.43
N PRO A 6 -18.81 -20.02 55.55
CA PRO A 6 -18.62 -18.59 55.54
C PRO A 6 -17.42 -18.21 54.65
N LEU A 7 -17.55 -17.13 53.92
CA LEU A 7 -16.46 -16.62 53.05
C LEU A 7 -15.22 -16.31 53.87
N PRO A 8 -14.01 -16.68 53.43
CA PRO A 8 -12.78 -16.36 54.11
C PRO A 8 -12.63 -14.84 54.27
N MET A 9 -12.23 -14.37 55.46
CA MET A 9 -12.15 -12.94 55.78
C MET A 9 -11.21 -12.17 54.84
N TRP A 10 -10.11 -12.78 54.39
CA TRP A 10 -9.22 -12.15 53.43
C TRP A 10 -9.92 -11.86 52.08
N TRP A 11 -10.83 -12.75 51.65
CA TRP A 11 -11.61 -12.53 50.42
C TRP A 11 -12.60 -11.38 50.59
N VAL A 12 -13.28 -11.31 51.73
CA VAL A 12 -14.22 -10.24 52.07
C VAL A 12 -13.52 -8.88 52.09
N TRP A 13 -12.33 -8.81 52.72
CA TRP A 13 -11.53 -7.60 52.70
C TRP A 13 -11.05 -7.24 51.30
N GLY A 14 -10.58 -8.20 50.51
CA GLY A 14 -10.23 -7.99 49.11
C GLY A 14 -11.37 -7.37 48.29
N PHE A 15 -12.59 -7.92 48.50
CA PHE A 15 -13.78 -7.41 47.83
C PHE A 15 -14.12 -5.97 48.25
N TYR A 16 -14.09 -5.64 49.53
CA TYR A 16 -14.32 -4.27 49.97
C TYR A 16 -13.26 -3.28 49.47
N ILE A 17 -12.00 -3.68 49.43
CA ILE A 17 -10.91 -2.85 48.87
C ILE A 17 -11.16 -2.59 47.38
N THR A 18 -11.54 -3.59 46.59
CA THR A 18 -11.86 -3.39 45.17
C THR A 18 -13.08 -2.49 44.94
N CYS A 19 -14.13 -2.64 45.81
CA CYS A 19 -15.28 -1.73 45.77
C CYS A 19 -14.89 -0.26 46.09
N ALA A 20 -14.10 -0.06 47.13
CA ALA A 20 -13.60 1.27 47.51
C ALA A 20 -12.72 1.87 46.40
N PHE A 21 -11.83 1.05 45.83
CA PHE A 21 -11.01 1.45 44.68
C PHE A 21 -11.89 1.84 43.47
N ALA A 22 -12.89 1.02 43.12
CA ALA A 22 -13.79 1.32 42.01
C ALA A 22 -14.55 2.63 42.24
N PHE A 23 -15.02 2.89 43.45
CA PHE A 23 -15.71 4.10 43.78
C PHE A 23 -14.80 5.36 43.67
N VAL A 24 -13.57 5.29 44.22
CA VAL A 24 -12.58 6.34 44.07
C VAL A 24 -12.19 6.54 42.60
N TYR A 25 -12.00 5.43 41.85
CA TYR A 25 -11.70 5.47 40.44
C TYR A 25 -12.81 6.19 39.64
N TRP A 26 -14.06 5.90 39.93
CA TRP A 26 -15.18 6.55 39.24
C TRP A 26 -15.34 8.03 39.53
N LEU A 27 -14.90 8.46 40.72
CA LEU A 27 -14.85 9.90 41.06
C LEU A 27 -13.72 10.61 40.33
N LEU A 28 -12.54 9.97 40.24
CA LEU A 28 -11.36 10.55 39.60
C LEU A 28 -11.41 10.47 38.09
N TYR A 29 -11.94 9.36 37.56
CA TYR A 29 -12.00 9.05 36.12
C TYR A 29 -13.44 8.81 35.67
N PRO A 30 -14.23 9.87 35.53
CA PRO A 30 -15.64 9.75 35.26
C PRO A 30 -15.89 9.14 33.90
N ALA A 31 -16.69 8.09 33.88
CA ALA A 31 -17.09 7.36 32.68
C ALA A 31 -18.60 7.10 32.61
N TRP A 32 -19.38 7.67 33.52
CA TRP A 32 -20.82 7.45 33.60
C TRP A 32 -21.57 8.26 32.54
N PRO A 33 -22.35 7.61 31.66
CA PRO A 33 -23.24 8.33 30.76
C PRO A 33 -24.42 8.91 31.56
N ILE A 34 -24.63 10.22 31.44
CA ILE A 34 -25.82 10.91 31.97
C ILE A 34 -26.56 11.52 30.77
N GLY A 35 -27.60 10.84 30.29
CA GLY A 35 -28.29 11.25 29.07
C GLY A 35 -27.36 11.24 27.86
N HIS A 36 -27.14 12.42 27.26
CA HIS A 36 -26.20 12.57 26.12
C HIS A 36 -24.80 13.03 26.52
N MET A 37 -24.47 13.06 27.79
CA MET A 37 -23.17 13.53 28.32
C MET A 37 -22.57 12.52 29.29
N TYR A 38 -21.27 12.70 29.59
CA TYR A 38 -20.56 11.94 30.61
C TYR A 38 -20.31 12.80 31.84
N THR A 39 -20.18 12.18 33.01
CA THR A 39 -19.78 12.89 34.24
C THR A 39 -18.43 13.58 34.05
N LYS A 40 -18.26 14.75 34.58
CA LYS A 40 -17.11 15.65 34.34
C LYS A 40 -15.97 15.54 35.35
N GLY A 41 -15.97 14.56 36.24
CA GLY A 41 -14.96 14.47 37.30
C GLY A 41 -14.93 15.65 38.26
N VAL A 42 -13.87 15.72 39.04
CA VAL A 42 -13.69 16.80 40.03
C VAL A 42 -13.13 18.06 39.34
N PRO A 43 -13.83 19.19 39.37
CA PRO A 43 -13.35 20.44 38.76
C PRO A 43 -11.97 20.81 39.28
N GLY A 44 -11.03 21.10 38.37
CA GLY A 44 -9.67 21.53 38.70
C GLY A 44 -8.64 20.41 38.90
N LEU A 45 -9.07 19.16 39.15
CA LEU A 45 -8.14 18.05 39.36
C LEU A 45 -7.83 17.28 38.04
N ASN A 46 -8.75 17.26 37.10
CA ASN A 46 -8.67 16.44 35.88
C ASN A 46 -8.95 17.27 34.63
N THR A 47 -8.25 18.35 34.44
CA THR A 47 -8.36 19.19 33.24
C THR A 47 -7.22 18.84 32.28
N LEU A 48 -7.55 18.57 31.05
CA LEU A 48 -6.59 18.28 29.96
C LEU A 48 -6.75 19.34 28.89
N THR A 49 -5.61 19.87 28.43
CA THR A 49 -5.56 20.75 27.25
C THR A 49 -4.96 19.96 26.07
N TYR A 50 -5.62 19.97 24.93
CA TYR A 50 -5.17 19.31 23.72
C TYR A 50 -5.46 20.16 22.50
N THR A 51 -4.67 19.96 21.45
CA THR A 51 -4.89 20.59 20.15
C THR A 51 -5.92 19.77 19.36
N ALA A 52 -7.02 20.41 18.98
CA ALA A 52 -8.02 19.82 18.10
C ALA A 52 -7.93 20.46 16.72
N THR A 53 -7.83 19.64 15.70
CA THR A 53 -7.88 20.09 14.30
C THR A 53 -9.33 20.01 13.83
N SER A 54 -9.87 21.13 13.34
CA SER A 54 -11.21 21.17 12.74
C SER A 54 -11.21 20.54 11.36
N VAL A 55 -12.40 20.31 10.79
CA VAL A 55 -12.56 19.77 9.42
C VAL A 55 -11.85 20.66 8.39
N ASP A 56 -11.78 21.96 8.65
CA ASP A 56 -11.12 22.94 7.78
C ASP A 56 -9.59 23.01 8.00
N GLY A 57 -9.01 22.07 8.74
CA GLY A 57 -7.58 22.02 9.03
C GLY A 57 -7.09 23.02 10.08
N LYS A 58 -7.97 23.83 10.67
CA LYS A 58 -7.60 24.83 11.68
C LYS A 58 -7.35 24.17 13.03
N GLU A 59 -6.17 24.39 13.58
CA GLU A 59 -5.80 23.93 14.91
C GLU A 59 -6.29 24.90 15.99
N THR A 60 -6.96 24.39 17.00
CA THR A 60 -7.44 25.13 18.17
C THR A 60 -7.10 24.37 19.45
N GLN A 61 -6.61 25.08 20.45
CA GLN A 61 -6.45 24.49 21.77
C GLN A 61 -7.80 24.38 22.48
N LYS A 62 -8.12 23.17 22.93
CA LYS A 62 -9.33 22.87 23.70
C LYS A 62 -8.95 22.35 25.06
N THR A 63 -9.57 22.91 26.06
CA THR A 63 -9.47 22.43 27.44
C THR A 63 -10.75 21.68 27.79
N THR A 64 -10.63 20.49 28.32
CA THR A 64 -11.75 19.64 28.71
C THR A 64 -11.45 18.91 30.01
N HIS A 65 -12.48 18.37 30.62
CA HIS A 65 -12.31 17.46 31.74
C HIS A 65 -11.75 16.11 31.24
N TRP A 66 -11.00 15.46 32.12
CA TRP A 66 -10.39 14.17 31.80
C TRP A 66 -11.46 13.15 31.37
N ASN A 67 -11.19 12.50 30.28
CA ASN A 67 -11.83 11.25 29.84
C ASN A 67 -10.84 10.51 28.94
N MET A 68 -11.07 9.21 28.71
CA MET A 68 -10.16 8.39 27.91
C MET A 68 -9.91 8.96 26.51
N ARG A 69 -10.92 9.56 25.87
CA ARG A 69 -10.78 10.18 24.54
C ARG A 69 -9.88 11.42 24.59
N SER A 70 -10.05 12.27 25.60
CA SER A 70 -9.21 13.46 25.76
C SER A 70 -7.77 13.10 26.07
N LYS A 71 -7.54 12.10 26.93
CA LYS A 71 -6.20 11.55 27.20
C LYS A 71 -5.56 11.02 25.92
N PHE A 72 -6.28 10.18 25.16
CA PHE A 72 -5.81 9.69 23.89
C PHE A 72 -5.45 10.82 22.90
N MET A 73 -6.24 11.89 22.83
CA MET A 73 -5.94 13.06 21.98
C MET A 73 -4.67 13.77 22.39
N VAL A 74 -4.40 13.92 23.72
CA VAL A 74 -3.15 14.49 24.23
C VAL A 74 -1.97 13.63 23.80
N GLU A 75 -2.00 12.33 24.12
CA GLU A 75 -0.95 11.38 23.78
C GLU A 75 -0.70 11.33 22.26
N MET A 76 -1.76 11.31 21.45
CA MET A 76 -1.64 11.34 20.00
C MET A 76 -0.98 12.61 19.48
N ASN A 77 -1.26 13.78 20.08
CA ASN A 77 -0.64 15.04 19.71
C ASN A 77 0.84 15.09 20.10
N GLU A 78 1.20 14.56 21.26
CA GLU A 78 2.59 14.42 21.71
C GLU A 78 3.38 13.53 20.76
N HIS A 79 2.84 12.37 20.39
CA HIS A 79 3.47 11.48 19.43
C HIS A 79 3.59 12.10 18.02
N LYS A 80 2.56 12.81 17.55
CA LYS A 80 2.64 13.55 16.29
C LYS A 80 3.71 14.64 16.32
N ALA A 81 3.84 15.37 17.43
CA ALA A 81 4.88 16.38 17.59
C ALA A 81 6.28 15.76 17.60
N ALA A 82 6.46 14.63 18.28
CA ALA A 82 7.70 13.88 18.29
C ALA A 82 8.07 13.33 16.89
N GLN A 83 7.08 12.86 16.12
CA GLN A 83 7.30 12.39 14.76
C GLN A 83 7.60 13.52 13.77
N LYS A 84 7.05 14.72 14.01
CA LYS A 84 7.17 15.85 13.08
C LYS A 84 8.62 16.16 12.73
N GLN A 85 9.51 16.17 13.70
CA GLN A 85 10.95 16.44 13.47
C GLN A 85 11.58 15.46 12.47
N TRP A 86 11.14 14.21 12.46
CA TRP A 86 11.64 13.19 11.54
C TRP A 86 11.07 13.37 10.13
N PHE A 87 9.77 13.65 10.03
CA PHE A 87 9.16 14.01 8.75
C PHE A 87 9.78 15.26 8.14
N ASP A 88 10.05 16.30 8.96
CA ASP A 88 10.68 17.54 8.51
C ASP A 88 12.11 17.26 7.98
N LYS A 89 12.89 16.39 8.64
CA LYS A 89 14.22 15.97 8.16
C LYS A 89 14.12 15.23 6.81
N VAL A 90 13.22 14.24 6.71
CA VAL A 90 13.00 13.52 5.45
C VAL A 90 12.59 14.47 4.33
N ALA A 91 11.72 15.44 4.62
CA ALA A 91 11.27 16.43 3.64
C ALA A 91 12.41 17.33 3.14
N ALA A 92 13.33 17.74 4.02
CA ALA A 92 14.41 18.67 3.69
C ALA A 92 15.60 18.04 2.95
N MET A 93 15.84 16.74 3.11
CA MET A 93 17.00 16.06 2.53
C MET A 93 16.71 15.51 1.14
N LYS A 94 17.75 15.24 0.33
CA LYS A 94 17.61 14.47 -0.91
C LYS A 94 17.33 13.00 -0.60
N TYR A 95 16.76 12.27 -1.55
CA TYR A 95 16.45 10.84 -1.38
C TYR A 95 17.67 10.01 -1.01
N GLU A 96 18.79 10.20 -1.75
CA GLU A 96 20.03 9.47 -1.56
C GLU A 96 20.70 9.78 -0.21
N ASP A 97 20.46 10.96 0.34
CA ASP A 97 20.99 11.35 1.65
C ASP A 97 20.14 10.75 2.78
N VAL A 98 18.82 10.65 2.61
CA VAL A 98 17.93 9.93 3.54
C VAL A 98 18.31 8.46 3.59
N SER A 99 18.58 7.85 2.43
CA SER A 99 18.97 6.43 2.30
C SER A 99 20.29 6.08 3.00
N LYS A 100 21.20 7.06 3.12
CA LYS A 100 22.51 6.87 3.79
C LYS A 100 22.48 7.13 5.30
N ASP A 101 21.44 7.80 5.81
CA ASP A 101 21.29 8.10 7.23
C ASP A 101 20.59 6.94 7.94
N ALA A 102 21.30 6.23 8.79
CA ALA A 102 20.81 5.03 9.47
C ALA A 102 19.61 5.33 10.40
N ASP A 103 19.60 6.47 11.09
CA ASP A 103 18.53 6.85 12.00
C ASP A 103 17.28 7.22 11.21
N LEU A 104 17.44 7.95 10.10
CA LEU A 104 16.33 8.27 9.20
C LEU A 104 15.79 7.01 8.54
N MET A 105 16.61 6.07 8.11
CA MET A 105 16.16 4.80 7.55
C MET A 105 15.43 3.93 8.57
N GLN A 106 15.80 3.97 9.85
CA GLN A 106 15.01 3.32 10.90
C GLN A 106 13.61 3.94 11.01
N PHE A 107 13.52 5.25 10.95
CA PHE A 107 12.23 5.96 10.93
C PHE A 107 11.43 5.65 9.66
N VAL A 108 12.08 5.67 8.49
CA VAL A 108 11.47 5.31 7.20
C VAL A 108 10.89 3.90 7.24
N ASN A 109 11.64 2.94 7.77
CA ASN A 109 11.19 1.55 7.89
C ASN A 109 9.98 1.41 8.83
N SER A 110 9.98 2.11 9.95
CA SER A 110 8.87 2.04 10.92
C SER A 110 7.62 2.76 10.44
N ALA A 111 7.74 4.04 10.11
CA ALA A 111 6.62 4.88 9.67
C ALA A 111 6.15 4.53 8.26
N GLY A 112 7.10 4.19 7.34
CA GLY A 112 6.80 3.76 5.98
C GLY A 112 6.03 2.45 5.95
N LYS A 113 6.44 1.46 6.75
CA LYS A 113 5.71 0.20 6.89
C LYS A 113 4.26 0.42 7.34
N THR A 114 4.05 1.32 8.30
CA THR A 114 2.70 1.65 8.79
C THR A 114 1.88 2.34 7.70
N LEU A 115 2.43 3.39 7.07
CA LEU A 115 1.76 4.09 5.97
C LEU A 115 1.46 3.17 4.79
N PHE A 116 2.37 2.27 4.47
CA PHE A 116 2.21 1.28 3.41
C PHE A 116 1.10 0.28 3.75
N SER A 117 1.11 -0.23 4.98
CA SER A 117 0.08 -1.15 5.48
C SER A 117 -1.32 -0.55 5.41
N ASP A 118 -1.45 0.70 5.82
CA ASP A 118 -2.75 1.38 5.89
C ASP A 118 -3.31 1.76 4.51
N ASN A 119 -2.44 2.07 3.54
CA ASN A 119 -2.84 2.67 2.27
C ASN A 119 -2.55 1.81 1.04
N CYS A 120 -1.46 1.05 1.03
CA CYS A 120 -0.93 0.37 -0.15
C CYS A 120 -1.14 -1.15 -0.12
N ALA A 121 -1.02 -1.77 1.06
CA ALA A 121 -1.13 -3.21 1.24
C ALA A 121 -2.47 -3.82 0.79
N PRO A 122 -3.62 -3.14 0.85
CA PRO A 122 -4.87 -3.69 0.29
C PRO A 122 -4.78 -4.10 -1.17
N CYS A 123 -3.93 -3.41 -1.95
CA CYS A 123 -3.65 -3.77 -3.35
C CYS A 123 -2.32 -4.53 -3.49
N HIS A 124 -1.23 -3.96 -2.96
CA HIS A 124 0.12 -4.50 -3.16
C HIS A 124 0.52 -5.61 -2.18
N GLN A 125 -0.37 -6.04 -1.29
CA GLN A 125 -0.11 -6.99 -0.20
C GLN A 125 0.85 -6.44 0.86
N ALA A 126 0.86 -7.04 2.05
CA ALA A 126 1.62 -6.53 3.20
C ALA A 126 3.14 -6.46 3.00
N GLY A 127 3.69 -7.34 2.16
CA GLY A 127 5.10 -7.37 1.79
C GLY A 127 5.44 -6.68 0.46
N GLY A 128 4.46 -6.06 -0.21
CA GLY A 128 4.69 -5.43 -1.51
C GLY A 128 4.71 -6.40 -2.71
N GLN A 129 4.50 -7.70 -2.49
CA GLN A 129 4.61 -8.74 -3.52
C GLN A 129 3.53 -8.71 -4.60
N GLY A 130 2.53 -7.85 -4.45
CA GLY A 130 1.46 -7.71 -5.43
C GLY A 130 0.57 -8.94 -5.60
N LYS A 131 -0.21 -8.94 -6.64
CA LYS A 131 -1.06 -10.07 -7.03
C LYS A 131 -1.24 -10.07 -8.55
N VAL A 132 -0.89 -11.18 -9.19
CA VAL A 132 -1.08 -11.38 -10.63
C VAL A 132 -2.54 -11.11 -11.02
N LYS A 133 -2.74 -10.46 -12.16
CA LYS A 133 -4.04 -9.96 -12.67
C LYS A 133 -4.70 -8.86 -11.84
N PHE A 134 -3.98 -8.27 -10.87
CA PHE A 134 -4.56 -7.23 -10.01
C PHE A 134 -3.61 -6.06 -9.74
N SER A 135 -2.41 -6.31 -9.22
CA SER A 135 -1.47 -5.26 -8.82
C SER A 135 -0.02 -5.72 -8.98
N PRO A 136 0.90 -4.82 -9.39
CA PRO A 136 2.30 -5.17 -9.56
C PRO A 136 2.97 -5.54 -8.24
N ASN A 137 3.96 -6.42 -8.34
CA ASN A 137 4.94 -6.67 -7.30
C ASN A 137 5.88 -5.46 -7.21
N LEU A 138 6.13 -4.98 -6.00
CA LEU A 138 7.02 -3.86 -5.73
C LEU A 138 8.39 -4.30 -5.18
N THR A 139 8.62 -5.62 -5.13
CA THR A 139 9.84 -6.23 -4.60
C THR A 139 10.70 -6.90 -5.68
N ASP A 140 10.22 -6.89 -6.94
CA ASP A 140 10.95 -7.41 -8.08
C ASP A 140 11.65 -6.29 -8.89
N ASP A 141 12.44 -6.69 -9.87
CA ASP A 141 13.24 -5.78 -10.69
C ASP A 141 12.45 -5.16 -11.86
N HIS A 142 11.13 -5.43 -11.95
CA HIS A 142 10.31 -4.94 -13.06
C HIS A 142 9.46 -3.73 -12.67
N TRP A 143 9.86 -2.56 -13.17
CA TRP A 143 9.19 -1.28 -12.92
C TRP A 143 8.62 -0.68 -14.19
N GLN A 144 7.32 -0.90 -14.46
CA GLN A 144 6.65 -0.45 -15.69
C GLN A 144 6.77 1.05 -15.95
N TYR A 145 6.78 1.87 -14.89
CA TYR A 145 6.89 3.34 -14.97
C TYR A 145 8.22 3.87 -14.44
N GLY A 146 9.22 3.00 -14.33
CA GLY A 146 10.52 3.28 -13.76
C GLY A 146 10.56 3.13 -12.25
N GLY A 147 11.77 2.81 -11.75
CA GLY A 147 12.03 2.47 -10.35
C GLY A 147 12.88 3.52 -9.61
N THR A 148 13.26 4.63 -10.23
CA THR A 148 13.98 5.71 -9.55
C THR A 148 13.10 6.39 -8.50
N TYR A 149 13.70 7.08 -7.54
CA TYR A 149 12.95 7.84 -6.53
C TYR A 149 11.95 8.82 -7.17
N GLU A 150 12.35 9.52 -8.23
CA GLU A 150 11.53 10.50 -8.93
C GLU A 150 10.34 9.86 -9.64
N GLU A 151 10.55 8.70 -10.25
CA GLU A 151 9.50 7.95 -10.95
C GLU A 151 8.50 7.34 -9.96
N ILE A 152 8.98 6.75 -8.85
CA ILE A 152 8.13 6.26 -7.76
C ILE A 152 7.35 7.42 -7.13
N HIS A 153 8.02 8.55 -6.83
CA HIS A 153 7.37 9.74 -6.30
C HIS A 153 6.28 10.25 -7.24
N THR A 154 6.57 10.31 -8.54
CA THR A 154 5.59 10.70 -9.56
C THR A 154 4.41 9.74 -9.61
N THR A 155 4.67 8.44 -9.51
CA THR A 155 3.64 7.40 -9.47
C THR A 155 2.72 7.56 -8.25
N LEU A 156 3.29 7.83 -7.07
CA LEU A 156 2.51 8.09 -5.85
C LEU A 156 1.73 9.39 -5.94
N THR A 157 2.32 10.44 -6.49
CA THR A 157 1.69 11.77 -6.53
C THR A 157 0.58 11.84 -7.57
N ALA A 158 0.83 11.37 -8.79
CA ALA A 158 -0.09 11.50 -9.92
C ALA A 158 -1.01 10.29 -10.12
N GLY A 159 -0.61 9.14 -9.57
CA GLY A 159 -1.24 7.87 -9.92
C GLY A 159 -0.82 7.36 -11.30
N ARG A 160 -1.26 6.16 -11.65
CA ARG A 160 -0.98 5.53 -12.96
C ARG A 160 -2.20 4.75 -13.45
N GLN A 161 -2.41 4.81 -14.75
CA GLN A 161 -3.38 3.96 -15.44
C GLN A 161 -2.82 3.61 -16.81
N GLY A 162 -2.39 2.36 -16.97
CA GLY A 162 -1.99 1.80 -18.25
C GLY A 162 -3.20 1.20 -18.99
N VAL A 163 -3.18 1.26 -20.31
CA VAL A 163 -4.22 0.65 -21.15
C VAL A 163 -3.55 -0.14 -22.27
N MET A 164 -3.77 -1.44 -22.29
CA MET A 164 -3.50 -2.30 -23.46
C MET A 164 -4.85 -2.62 -24.12
N PRO A 165 -5.09 -2.24 -25.37
CA PRO A 165 -6.36 -2.50 -26.03
C PRO A 165 -6.57 -3.98 -26.34
N SER A 166 -7.82 -4.37 -26.54
CA SER A 166 -8.17 -5.70 -27.09
C SER A 166 -7.83 -5.78 -28.57
N PHE A 167 -7.22 -6.87 -28.99
CA PHE A 167 -6.89 -7.14 -30.38
C PHE A 167 -7.92 -8.02 -31.09
N LYS A 168 -8.99 -8.43 -30.40
CA LYS A 168 -10.06 -9.30 -30.94
C LYS A 168 -10.69 -8.79 -32.23
N ALA A 169 -10.78 -7.48 -32.42
CA ALA A 169 -11.34 -6.85 -33.62
C ALA A 169 -10.30 -6.65 -34.74
N VAL A 170 -9.00 -6.77 -34.43
CA VAL A 170 -7.88 -6.47 -35.35
C VAL A 170 -7.26 -7.74 -35.89
N LEU A 171 -7.16 -8.76 -35.04
CA LEU A 171 -6.51 -10.05 -35.34
C LEU A 171 -7.53 -11.17 -35.39
N SER A 172 -7.35 -12.09 -36.35
CA SER A 172 -8.09 -13.36 -36.39
C SER A 172 -7.68 -14.27 -35.21
N SER A 173 -8.42 -15.34 -34.99
CA SER A 173 -8.10 -16.32 -33.93
C SER A 173 -6.72 -16.95 -34.14
N ASP A 174 -6.34 -17.26 -35.38
CA ASP A 174 -5.02 -17.84 -35.69
C ASP A 174 -3.90 -16.82 -35.49
N GLU A 175 -4.11 -15.55 -35.88
CA GLU A 175 -3.15 -14.47 -35.64
C GLU A 175 -2.97 -14.16 -34.15
N ILE A 176 -4.01 -14.29 -33.32
CA ILE A 176 -3.89 -14.19 -31.85
C ILE A 176 -3.02 -15.34 -31.30
N VAL A 177 -3.19 -16.59 -31.81
CA VAL A 177 -2.34 -17.71 -31.42
C VAL A 177 -0.89 -17.46 -31.82
N GLN A 178 -0.64 -16.97 -33.03
CA GLN A 178 0.70 -16.63 -33.54
C GLN A 178 1.34 -15.52 -32.66
N ALA A 179 0.65 -14.44 -32.41
CA ALA A 179 1.15 -13.35 -31.57
C ALA A 179 1.45 -13.81 -30.13
N ALA A 180 0.59 -14.66 -29.55
CA ALA A 180 0.80 -15.21 -28.21
C ALA A 180 2.04 -16.13 -28.15
N ASN A 181 2.26 -16.97 -29.15
CA ASN A 181 3.47 -17.80 -29.27
C ASN A 181 4.73 -16.93 -29.38
N TYR A 182 4.68 -15.83 -30.13
CA TYR A 182 5.80 -14.92 -30.22
C TYR A 182 6.12 -14.30 -28.85
N VAL A 183 5.12 -13.82 -28.09
CA VAL A 183 5.33 -13.28 -26.76
C VAL A 183 5.92 -14.33 -25.81
N LEU A 184 5.45 -15.59 -25.85
CA LEU A 184 6.03 -16.68 -25.08
C LEU A 184 7.49 -16.96 -25.48
N SER A 185 7.81 -16.87 -26.78
CA SER A 185 9.18 -17.07 -27.27
C SER A 185 10.15 -16.01 -26.74
N LEU A 186 9.70 -14.74 -26.64
CA LEU A 186 10.51 -13.64 -26.12
C LEU A 186 10.93 -13.85 -24.66
N SER A 187 10.06 -14.40 -23.83
CA SER A 187 10.34 -14.71 -22.42
C SER A 187 10.97 -16.08 -22.17
N GLY A 188 11.25 -16.83 -23.26
CA GLY A 188 11.86 -18.17 -23.17
C GLY A 188 10.91 -19.24 -22.63
N GLU A 189 9.60 -19.03 -22.74
CA GLU A 189 8.57 -20.02 -22.39
C GLU A 189 8.31 -21.01 -23.51
N PRO A 190 7.77 -22.22 -23.23
CA PRO A 190 7.38 -23.19 -24.27
C PRO A 190 6.41 -22.57 -25.28
N HIS A 191 6.70 -22.73 -26.58
CA HIS A 191 5.93 -22.14 -27.67
C HIS A 191 6.06 -22.98 -28.94
N ASP A 192 5.18 -22.76 -29.91
CA ASP A 192 5.29 -23.27 -31.28
C ASP A 192 6.20 -22.33 -32.10
N ALA A 193 7.29 -22.84 -32.63
CA ALA A 193 8.31 -22.05 -33.32
C ALA A 193 7.81 -21.42 -34.64
N ASP A 194 6.97 -22.15 -35.41
CA ASP A 194 6.44 -21.66 -36.68
C ASP A 194 5.39 -20.58 -36.42
N ALA A 195 4.52 -20.78 -35.42
CA ALA A 195 3.57 -19.78 -34.98
C ALA A 195 4.28 -18.53 -34.41
N ALA A 196 5.33 -18.68 -33.62
CA ALA A 196 6.12 -17.58 -33.11
C ALA A 196 6.77 -16.74 -34.21
N LYS A 197 7.33 -17.37 -35.24
CA LYS A 197 7.87 -16.68 -36.42
C LYS A 197 6.82 -15.87 -37.19
N ALA A 198 5.60 -16.39 -37.32
CA ALA A 198 4.49 -15.64 -37.90
C ALA A 198 4.04 -14.49 -36.99
N GLY A 199 4.05 -14.70 -35.67
CA GLY A 199 3.74 -13.71 -34.65
C GLY A 199 4.72 -12.54 -34.58
N ASP A 200 6.00 -12.78 -34.88
CA ASP A 200 7.02 -11.74 -35.02
C ASP A 200 6.63 -10.71 -36.10
N ALA A 201 6.23 -11.19 -37.28
CA ALA A 201 5.76 -10.34 -38.36
C ALA A 201 4.48 -9.55 -37.98
N LEU A 202 3.60 -10.10 -37.15
CA LEU A 202 2.42 -9.41 -36.65
C LEU A 202 2.80 -8.34 -35.61
N PHE A 203 3.74 -8.64 -34.73
CA PHE A 203 4.22 -7.73 -33.68
C PHE A 203 4.82 -6.46 -34.29
N HIS A 204 5.66 -6.60 -35.31
CA HIS A 204 6.32 -5.50 -36.01
C HIS A 204 5.49 -4.88 -37.14
N GLY A 205 4.39 -5.52 -37.54
CA GLY A 205 3.55 -5.12 -38.67
C GLY A 205 2.11 -4.83 -38.26
N LYS A 206 1.19 -5.67 -38.74
CA LYS A 206 -0.27 -5.48 -38.69
C LYS A 206 -0.81 -5.19 -37.28
N ALA A 207 -0.32 -5.85 -36.25
CA ALA A 207 -0.77 -5.68 -34.89
C ALA A 207 -0.20 -4.41 -34.23
N GLY A 208 0.97 -3.92 -34.67
CA GLY A 208 1.56 -2.70 -34.19
C GLY A 208 2.01 -2.73 -32.73
N CYS A 209 2.26 -3.91 -32.16
CA CYS A 209 2.62 -4.08 -30.75
C CYS A 209 3.90 -3.33 -30.38
N MET A 210 4.86 -3.25 -31.32
CA MET A 210 6.12 -2.54 -31.14
C MET A 210 5.95 -1.04 -30.84
N ALA A 211 4.83 -0.44 -31.21
CA ALA A 211 4.57 0.98 -30.96
C ALA A 211 4.48 1.30 -29.45
N CYS A 212 4.05 0.31 -28.66
CA CYS A 212 3.97 0.43 -27.20
C CYS A 212 5.06 -0.39 -26.50
N HIS A 213 5.33 -1.62 -26.96
CA HIS A 213 6.29 -2.52 -26.30
C HIS A 213 7.75 -2.33 -26.78
N GLY A 214 8.00 -1.39 -27.71
CA GLY A 214 9.33 -1.19 -28.31
C GLY A 214 9.64 -2.22 -29.40
N VAL A 215 10.59 -1.89 -30.28
CA VAL A 215 11.06 -2.80 -31.36
C VAL A 215 11.71 -4.05 -30.77
N ASP A 216 12.37 -3.92 -29.64
CA ASP A 216 13.03 -5.01 -28.89
C ASP A 216 12.12 -5.67 -27.85
N ALA A 217 10.84 -5.30 -27.80
CA ALA A 217 9.81 -5.80 -26.90
C ALA A 217 10.11 -5.59 -25.37
N LYS A 218 11.04 -4.66 -25.03
CA LYS A 218 11.42 -4.38 -23.64
C LYS A 218 10.50 -3.41 -22.92
N GLY A 219 9.44 -2.96 -23.58
CA GLY A 219 8.52 -1.98 -23.01
C GLY A 219 9.05 -0.55 -23.06
N MET A 220 8.22 0.39 -22.59
CA MET A 220 8.54 1.81 -22.50
C MET A 220 8.02 2.36 -21.17
N THR A 221 8.90 2.79 -20.29
CA THR A 221 8.57 3.35 -18.96
C THR A 221 7.70 4.61 -19.06
N ALA A 222 7.86 5.40 -20.12
CA ALA A 222 7.07 6.62 -20.32
C ALA A 222 5.54 6.37 -20.38
N ILE A 223 5.12 5.22 -20.89
CA ILE A 223 3.71 4.82 -21.01
C ILE A 223 3.35 3.63 -20.15
N GLY A 224 4.32 3.04 -19.45
CA GLY A 224 4.13 1.89 -18.58
C GLY A 224 3.77 0.61 -19.31
N SER A 225 4.30 0.41 -20.52
CA SER A 225 4.14 -0.85 -21.24
C SER A 225 5.11 -1.90 -20.72
N ALA A 226 4.62 -3.12 -20.59
CA ALA A 226 5.41 -4.23 -20.04
C ALA A 226 6.59 -4.61 -20.93
N ASN A 227 7.71 -4.97 -20.30
CA ASN A 227 8.77 -5.76 -20.94
C ASN A 227 8.24 -7.17 -21.19
N LEU A 228 8.32 -7.64 -22.42
CA LEU A 228 7.85 -8.95 -22.84
C LEU A 228 8.99 -9.97 -22.94
N THR A 229 10.24 -9.55 -22.65
CA THR A 229 11.43 -10.40 -22.77
C THR A 229 11.85 -11.01 -21.43
N ASP A 230 11.24 -10.60 -20.32
CA ASP A 230 11.49 -11.16 -19.00
C ASP A 230 10.45 -12.22 -18.62
N LYS A 231 10.57 -12.75 -17.40
CA LYS A 231 9.64 -13.74 -16.84
C LYS A 231 8.68 -13.17 -15.79
N ILE A 232 8.53 -11.84 -15.76
CA ILE A 232 7.68 -11.15 -14.81
C ILE A 232 6.35 -10.82 -15.48
N TRP A 233 5.29 -11.47 -15.02
CA TRP A 233 3.99 -11.40 -15.63
C TRP A 233 2.97 -10.76 -14.69
N LEU A 234 2.43 -9.60 -15.07
CA LEU A 234 1.37 -8.96 -14.28
C LEU A 234 -0.04 -9.39 -14.70
N TRP A 235 -0.32 -9.43 -16.00
CA TRP A 235 -1.69 -9.65 -16.51
C TRP A 235 -1.97 -11.07 -17.02
N ALA A 236 -0.95 -11.85 -17.27
CA ALA A 236 -1.03 -13.27 -17.63
C ALA A 236 -0.40 -14.12 -16.52
N ASP A 237 -1.07 -15.16 -16.07
CA ASP A 237 -0.57 -16.03 -15.00
C ASP A 237 0.28 -17.17 -15.56
N VAL A 238 1.23 -16.83 -16.42
CA VAL A 238 2.14 -17.78 -17.08
C VAL A 238 2.99 -18.57 -16.08
N PRO A 239 3.52 -17.99 -14.99
CA PRO A 239 4.33 -18.75 -14.05
C PRO A 239 3.57 -19.88 -13.34
N ASN A 240 2.28 -19.72 -13.09
CA ASN A 240 1.47 -20.73 -12.40
C ASN A 240 0.76 -21.70 -13.37
N ALA A 241 0.77 -21.41 -14.67
CA ALA A 241 0.24 -22.31 -15.68
C ALA A 241 1.17 -23.52 -15.86
N THR A 242 0.63 -24.72 -15.64
CA THR A 242 1.42 -25.96 -15.55
C THR A 242 1.69 -26.63 -16.89
N THR A 243 0.93 -26.29 -17.95
CA THR A 243 1.11 -26.86 -19.29
C THR A 243 1.39 -25.78 -20.33
N PRO A 244 2.06 -26.09 -21.44
CA PRO A 244 2.28 -25.14 -22.53
C PRO A 244 0.97 -24.54 -23.08
N GLU A 245 -0.08 -25.33 -23.19
CA GLU A 245 -1.40 -24.91 -23.66
C GLU A 245 -2.04 -23.89 -22.67
N ALA A 246 -1.91 -24.16 -21.37
CA ALA A 246 -2.40 -23.22 -20.33
C ALA A 246 -1.64 -21.90 -20.38
N LYS A 247 -0.32 -21.90 -20.57
CA LYS A 247 0.48 -20.68 -20.75
C LYS A 247 0.04 -19.89 -21.97
N LEU A 248 -0.19 -20.57 -23.07
CA LEU A 248 -0.69 -19.97 -24.31
C LEU A 248 -2.07 -19.31 -24.09
N GLU A 249 -3.00 -19.98 -23.41
CA GLU A 249 -4.32 -19.42 -23.10
C GLU A 249 -4.24 -18.18 -22.20
N GLU A 250 -3.32 -18.13 -21.25
CA GLU A 250 -3.09 -16.95 -20.42
C GLU A 250 -2.71 -15.73 -21.27
N VAL A 251 -1.75 -15.86 -22.18
CA VAL A 251 -1.32 -14.77 -23.06
C VAL A 251 -2.41 -14.39 -24.06
N LYS A 252 -3.08 -15.38 -24.66
CA LYS A 252 -4.24 -15.16 -25.56
C LYS A 252 -5.35 -14.38 -24.85
N SER A 253 -5.64 -14.70 -23.59
CA SER A 253 -6.64 -14.00 -22.81
C SER A 253 -6.33 -12.49 -22.70
N VAL A 254 -5.07 -12.11 -22.53
CA VAL A 254 -4.64 -10.71 -22.51
C VAL A 254 -4.82 -10.07 -23.88
N LEU A 255 -4.44 -10.72 -24.95
CA LEU A 255 -4.62 -10.19 -26.32
C LEU A 255 -6.09 -10.02 -26.70
N ILE A 256 -6.95 -10.95 -26.28
CA ILE A 256 -8.41 -10.91 -26.56
C ILE A 256 -9.12 -9.84 -25.74
N ASN A 257 -8.81 -9.73 -24.44
CA ASN A 257 -9.56 -8.90 -23.52
C ASN A 257 -8.91 -7.51 -23.28
N GLY A 258 -7.64 -7.37 -23.64
CA GLY A 258 -6.82 -6.23 -23.25
C GLY A 258 -6.45 -6.26 -21.75
N ALA A 259 -5.67 -5.28 -21.35
CA ALA A 259 -5.26 -5.05 -19.96
C ALA A 259 -5.49 -3.56 -19.59
N ASN A 260 -6.64 -3.28 -18.99
CA ASN A 260 -7.05 -1.91 -18.66
C ASN A 260 -7.72 -1.80 -17.27
N LYS A 261 -7.55 -2.80 -16.42
CA LYS A 261 -8.27 -2.91 -15.14
C LYS A 261 -7.52 -2.35 -13.94
N GLY A 262 -6.22 -2.09 -14.07
CA GLY A 262 -5.39 -1.61 -12.98
C GLY A 262 -5.35 -0.08 -12.94
N VAL A 263 -5.74 0.50 -11.81
CA VAL A 263 -5.58 1.94 -11.54
C VAL A 263 -4.80 2.09 -10.24
N MET A 264 -3.61 2.68 -10.30
CA MET A 264 -2.91 3.20 -9.13
C MET A 264 -3.42 4.63 -8.89
N PRO A 265 -4.16 4.89 -7.81
CA PRO A 265 -4.71 6.22 -7.58
C PRO A 265 -3.63 7.24 -7.24
N SER A 266 -3.91 8.53 -7.49
CA SER A 266 -3.15 9.63 -6.93
C SER A 266 -3.32 9.70 -5.42
N TRP A 267 -2.21 9.85 -4.70
CA TRP A 267 -2.20 9.96 -3.24
C TRP A 267 -2.01 11.39 -2.75
N SER A 268 -1.74 12.35 -3.63
CA SER A 268 -1.49 13.77 -3.27
C SER A 268 -2.64 14.45 -2.53
N ALA A 269 -3.89 13.99 -2.72
CA ALA A 269 -5.04 14.50 -1.99
C ALA A 269 -5.26 13.84 -0.61
N ARG A 270 -4.57 12.74 -0.32
CA ARG A 270 -4.78 11.92 0.90
C ARG A 270 -3.58 11.91 1.82
N LEU A 271 -2.38 11.99 1.27
CA LEU A 271 -1.13 11.97 1.99
C LEU A 271 -0.42 13.31 1.86
N LYS A 272 0.26 13.71 2.92
CA LYS A 272 1.10 14.91 2.90
C LYS A 272 2.36 14.70 2.06
N PRO A 273 2.97 15.76 1.50
CA PRO A 273 4.18 15.63 0.68
C PRO A 273 5.33 14.87 1.38
N GLU A 274 5.54 15.12 2.68
CA GLU A 274 6.54 14.41 3.46
C GLU A 274 6.25 12.92 3.65
N GLN A 275 4.97 12.53 3.69
CA GLN A 275 4.56 11.13 3.75
C GLN A 275 4.76 10.42 2.41
N ILE A 276 4.45 11.11 1.29
CA ILE A 276 4.71 10.59 -0.06
C ILE A 276 6.21 10.39 -0.25
N LYS A 277 7.03 11.36 0.15
CA LYS A 277 8.49 11.26 0.07
C LYS A 277 9.03 10.08 0.90
N LEU A 278 8.54 9.93 2.12
CA LEU A 278 8.91 8.82 2.99
C LEU A 278 8.51 7.46 2.39
N LEU A 279 7.30 7.36 1.84
CA LEU A 279 6.84 6.15 1.14
C LEU A 279 7.67 5.86 -0.11
N THR A 280 8.11 6.88 -0.84
CA THR A 280 9.03 6.73 -1.98
C THR A 280 10.31 6.03 -1.56
N VAL A 281 10.96 6.51 -0.49
CA VAL A 281 12.18 5.88 0.04
C VAL A 281 11.90 4.47 0.56
N TYR A 282 10.79 4.27 1.27
CA TYR A 282 10.41 2.95 1.79
C TYR A 282 10.22 1.92 0.66
N VAL A 283 9.51 2.29 -0.40
CA VAL A 283 9.26 1.39 -1.55
C VAL A 283 10.55 1.11 -2.29
N HIS A 284 11.38 2.13 -2.55
CA HIS A 284 12.64 1.99 -3.27
C HIS A 284 13.66 1.15 -2.50
N ASP A 285 13.95 1.51 -1.23
CA ASP A 285 15.06 0.94 -0.49
C ASP A 285 14.67 -0.27 0.37
N SER A 286 13.51 -0.20 1.02
CA SER A 286 13.14 -1.22 2.01
C SER A 286 12.38 -2.40 1.39
N LEU A 287 11.56 -2.17 0.36
CA LEU A 287 10.97 -3.26 -0.42
C LEU A 287 11.95 -3.79 -1.48
N GLY A 288 12.93 -3.01 -1.89
CA GLY A 288 14.09 -3.46 -2.66
C GLY A 288 13.91 -3.53 -4.16
N GLY A 289 12.77 -3.12 -4.71
CA GLY A 289 12.50 -3.20 -6.14
C GLY A 289 12.99 -2.02 -6.98
N GLY A 290 13.44 -0.93 -6.39
CA GLY A 290 13.87 0.27 -7.12
C GLY A 290 15.37 0.32 -7.49
N LYS A 291 16.07 -0.79 -7.43
CA LYS A 291 17.53 -0.84 -7.60
C LYS A 291 17.93 -1.21 -9.01
#